data_5957b7969855e63fddcbd5d35827bd3f
#
_entry.id   5957b7969855e63fddcbd5d35827bd3f
#
_cell.length_a   1.000
_cell.length_b   1.000
_cell.length_c   1.000
_cell.angle_alpha   90.00
_cell.angle_beta   90.00
_cell.angle_gamma   90.00
#
_symmetry.space_group_name_H-M   'P 1'
#
loop_
_entity.id
_entity.type
_entity.pdbx_description
1 polymer ?
#
loop_
_entity_poly.entity_id
_entity_poly.type
_entity_poly.pdbx_seq_one_letter_code
_entity_poly.pdbx_strand_id
1 'polypeptide(L)'
;VLLADYEKLYDEYNDEKFVVFQSTSIGLAPHNEDVVIDDSRFYELIDVGIDLIYNPFETKFMRLCRENGAKAYNGLRMLLYQGIIAYELWNNISVAEDVADIVYNKMLKSIRKNIILIGFMGCGKTTVGTAVASRLGYNLLDVDSYIEKEAGCSISQIFADKGEQYFRELETDTLKKLNASISHTVIS
;
A
#
# COMPACT_ATOMS: atom_id res chain seq x y z
N VAL A 1 -16.05 17.56 17.12
CA VAL A 1 -14.98 17.06 17.99
C VAL A 1 -13.68 17.67 17.51
N LEU A 2 -12.91 18.31 18.39
CA LEU A 2 -11.56 18.75 18.07
C LEU A 2 -10.65 17.53 17.99
N LEU A 3 -9.62 17.56 17.15
CA LEU A 3 -8.66 16.46 17.01
C LEU A 3 -8.01 16.08 18.37
N ALA A 4 -7.89 17.05 19.28
CA ALA A 4 -7.43 16.83 20.66
C ALA A 4 -8.42 16.06 21.55
N ASP A 5 -9.66 15.91 21.11
CA ASP A 5 -10.75 15.30 21.90
C ASP A 5 -11.27 14.00 21.27
N TYR A 6 -10.51 13.41 20.34
CA TYR A 6 -10.95 12.21 19.61
C TYR A 6 -11.25 11.01 20.53
N GLU A 7 -10.62 10.97 21.71
CA GLU A 7 -10.86 9.93 22.72
C GLU A 7 -12.30 9.91 23.21
N LYS A 8 -13.01 11.04 23.16
CA LYS A 8 -14.43 11.10 23.52
C LYS A 8 -15.32 10.28 22.58
N LEU A 9 -14.86 10.01 21.35
CA LEU A 9 -15.58 9.15 20.42
C LEU A 9 -15.73 7.71 20.93
N TYR A 10 -14.77 7.23 21.74
CA TYR A 10 -14.82 5.87 22.28
C TYR A 10 -15.94 5.68 23.29
N ASP A 11 -16.19 6.72 24.12
CA ASP A 11 -17.19 6.67 25.17
C ASP A 11 -18.60 6.94 24.61
N GLU A 12 -18.70 7.80 23.59
CA GLU A 12 -19.99 8.24 23.05
C GLU A 12 -20.51 7.30 21.95
N TYR A 13 -19.61 6.61 21.20
CA TYR A 13 -19.96 5.88 19.95
C TYR A 13 -19.30 4.50 19.87
N ASN A 14 -19.13 3.80 20.97
CA ASN A 14 -18.44 2.50 21.03
C ASN A 14 -19.10 1.39 20.19
N ASP A 15 -20.41 1.50 19.94
CA ASP A 15 -21.20 0.54 19.15
C ASP A 15 -21.41 0.99 17.70
N GLU A 16 -20.86 2.16 17.29
CA GLU A 16 -21.03 2.70 15.94
C GLU A 16 -19.79 2.52 15.09
N LYS A 17 -20.00 2.48 13.77
CA LYS A 17 -18.93 2.47 12.78
C LYS A 17 -18.98 3.73 11.91
N PHE A 18 -17.80 4.24 11.57
CA PHE A 18 -17.68 5.50 10.83
C PHE A 18 -17.07 5.32 9.46
N VAL A 19 -17.48 6.19 8.54
CA VAL A 19 -16.72 6.49 7.33
C VAL A 19 -15.82 7.67 7.64
N VAL A 20 -14.50 7.47 7.57
CA VAL A 20 -13.50 8.48 7.93
C VAL A 20 -12.76 8.96 6.68
N PHE A 21 -12.75 10.28 6.49
CA PHE A 21 -11.98 10.94 5.45
C PHE A 21 -10.72 11.58 6.05
N GLN A 22 -9.56 11.09 5.65
CA GLN A 22 -8.27 11.72 5.94
C GLN A 22 -7.98 12.74 4.82
N SER A 23 -8.07 14.04 5.14
CA SER A 23 -7.89 15.16 4.21
C SER A 23 -6.70 16.06 4.55
N THR A 24 -5.78 15.57 5.40
CA THR A 24 -4.55 16.29 5.75
C THR A 24 -3.39 15.87 4.85
N SER A 25 -2.26 16.57 4.96
CA SER A 25 -1.02 16.20 4.28
C SER A 25 -0.16 15.18 5.06
N ILE A 26 -0.63 14.71 6.22
CA ILE A 26 0.12 13.75 7.04
C ILE A 26 0.09 12.38 6.38
N GLY A 27 1.26 11.80 6.18
CA GLY A 27 1.44 10.56 5.39
C GLY A 27 1.96 10.79 3.97
N LEU A 28 2.20 12.06 3.56
CA LEU A 28 2.93 12.38 2.33
C LEU A 28 4.44 12.21 2.50
N ALA A 29 5.12 11.87 1.42
CA ALA A 29 6.59 11.83 1.39
C ALA A 29 7.21 13.19 1.79
N PRO A 30 8.29 13.20 2.59
CA PRO A 30 9.09 12.06 3.04
C PRO A 30 8.55 11.37 4.32
N HIS A 31 7.46 11.85 4.91
CA HIS A 31 6.91 11.41 6.19
C HIS A 31 5.80 10.35 6.02
N ASN A 32 6.10 9.30 5.24
CA ASN A 32 5.12 8.27 4.86
C ASN A 32 4.57 7.45 6.04
N GLU A 33 5.33 7.40 7.15
CA GLU A 33 4.94 6.65 8.35
C GLU A 33 4.24 7.50 9.40
N ASP A 34 3.99 8.77 9.10
CA ASP A 34 3.21 9.63 9.98
C ASP A 34 1.72 9.39 9.80
N VAL A 35 0.96 9.53 10.87
CA VAL A 35 -0.50 9.41 10.90
C VAL A 35 -1.09 10.43 11.88
N VAL A 36 -2.31 10.88 11.61
CA VAL A 36 -2.97 11.91 12.43
C VAL A 36 -3.29 11.40 13.82
N ILE A 37 -3.78 10.17 13.90
CA ILE A 37 -4.12 9.49 15.16
C ILE A 37 -3.41 8.13 15.15
N ASP A 38 -2.49 7.92 16.10
CA ASP A 38 -1.75 6.65 16.25
C ASP A 38 -2.28 5.89 17.47
N ASP A 39 -3.59 5.58 17.45
CA ASP A 39 -4.29 4.82 18.48
C ASP A 39 -5.18 3.76 17.79
N SER A 40 -4.91 2.47 18.04
CA SER A 40 -5.64 1.35 17.43
C SER A 40 -7.15 1.40 17.69
N ARG A 41 -7.58 1.85 18.87
CA ARG A 41 -9.00 1.98 19.23
C ARG A 41 -9.77 2.90 18.27
N PHE A 42 -9.11 3.93 17.75
CA PHE A 42 -9.72 4.81 16.74
C PHE A 42 -10.04 4.03 15.46
N TYR A 43 -9.14 3.16 15.04
CA TYR A 43 -9.32 2.38 13.82
C TYR A 43 -10.36 1.26 13.97
N GLU A 44 -10.59 0.78 15.18
CA GLU A 44 -11.68 -0.15 15.48
C GLU A 44 -13.07 0.45 15.24
N LEU A 45 -13.23 1.77 15.32
CA LEU A 45 -14.47 2.46 15.00
C LEU A 45 -14.69 2.68 13.49
N ILE A 46 -13.72 2.38 12.65
CA ILE A 46 -13.80 2.66 11.22
C ILE A 46 -14.39 1.45 10.47
N ASP A 47 -15.40 1.68 9.64
CA ASP A 47 -15.87 0.73 8.62
C ASP A 47 -15.19 0.99 7.27
N VAL A 48 -15.08 2.28 6.90
CA VAL A 48 -14.43 2.71 5.65
C VAL A 48 -13.52 3.90 5.91
N GLY A 49 -12.22 3.74 5.63
CA GLY A 49 -11.25 4.82 5.60
C GLY A 49 -11.00 5.31 4.18
N ILE A 50 -11.10 6.61 3.95
CA ILE A 50 -10.80 7.24 2.67
C ILE A 50 -9.68 8.25 2.90
N ASP A 51 -8.53 7.98 2.32
CA ASP A 51 -7.40 8.90 2.35
C ASP A 51 -7.35 9.69 1.04
N LEU A 52 -7.36 11.02 1.11
CA LEU A 52 -7.26 11.86 -0.10
C LEU A 52 -5.85 11.80 -0.72
N ILE A 53 -4.86 11.30 0.01
CA ILE A 53 -3.52 11.03 -0.52
C ILE A 53 -3.59 9.87 -1.50
N TYR A 54 -2.90 10.01 -2.64
CA TYR A 54 -2.79 8.98 -3.67
C TYR A 54 -1.33 8.58 -3.97
N ASN A 55 -0.38 9.35 -3.44
CA ASN A 55 1.05 9.07 -3.52
C ASN A 55 1.72 9.44 -2.18
N PRO A 56 2.16 8.47 -1.37
CA PRO A 56 2.23 7.03 -1.67
C PRO A 56 0.87 6.39 -1.96
N PHE A 57 0.87 5.25 -2.66
CA PHE A 57 -0.38 4.55 -3.02
C PHE A 57 -1.11 4.00 -1.79
N GLU A 58 -0.37 3.63 -0.76
CA GLU A 58 -0.86 3.21 0.55
C GLU A 58 -0.17 4.01 1.64
N THR A 59 -0.96 4.69 2.46
CA THR A 59 -0.50 5.43 3.63
C THR A 59 -0.58 4.58 4.90
N LYS A 60 0.09 5.00 5.97
CA LYS A 60 -0.05 4.35 7.28
C LYS A 60 -1.51 4.35 7.76
N PHE A 61 -2.27 5.43 7.52
CA PHE A 61 -3.69 5.48 7.83
C PHE A 61 -4.46 4.33 7.17
N MET A 62 -4.28 4.12 5.86
CA MET A 62 -4.95 3.04 5.13
C MET A 62 -4.56 1.66 5.64
N ARG A 63 -3.29 1.47 5.97
CA ARG A 63 -2.76 0.22 6.54
C ARG A 63 -3.42 -0.07 7.89
N LEU A 64 -3.44 0.90 8.80
CA LEU A 64 -4.08 0.77 10.10
C LEU A 64 -5.59 0.50 10.00
N CYS A 65 -6.30 1.13 9.06
CA CYS A 65 -7.70 0.80 8.77
C CYS A 65 -7.86 -0.68 8.43
N ARG A 66 -7.05 -1.22 7.53
CA ARG A 66 -7.15 -2.64 7.10
C ARG A 66 -6.76 -3.61 8.20
N GLU A 67 -5.74 -3.32 8.99
CA GLU A 67 -5.31 -4.12 10.13
C GLU A 67 -6.41 -4.26 11.19
N ASN A 68 -7.31 -3.27 11.28
CA ASN A 68 -8.48 -3.27 12.17
C ASN A 68 -9.79 -3.67 11.44
N GLY A 69 -9.71 -4.29 10.26
CA GLY A 69 -10.83 -4.87 9.55
C GLY A 69 -11.66 -3.91 8.69
N ALA A 70 -11.28 -2.62 8.62
CA ALA A 70 -11.94 -1.63 7.79
C ALA A 70 -11.52 -1.72 6.31
N LYS A 71 -12.40 -1.30 5.40
CA LYS A 71 -12.04 -1.04 4.01
C LYS A 71 -11.27 0.27 3.91
N ALA A 72 -10.25 0.34 3.07
CA ALA A 72 -9.47 1.57 2.89
C ALA A 72 -9.24 1.88 1.41
N TYR A 73 -9.44 3.13 1.03
CA TYR A 73 -9.31 3.64 -0.33
C TYR A 73 -8.44 4.90 -0.34
N ASN A 74 -7.68 5.09 -1.42
CA ASN A 74 -6.87 6.29 -1.64
C ASN A 74 -7.56 7.30 -2.57
N GLY A 75 -6.99 8.51 -2.67
CA GLY A 75 -7.52 9.62 -3.44
C GLY A 75 -7.36 9.53 -4.95
N LEU A 76 -6.80 8.44 -5.52
CA LEU A 76 -6.48 8.37 -6.94
C LEU A 76 -7.72 8.45 -7.84
N ARG A 77 -8.82 7.78 -7.48
CA ARG A 77 -10.06 7.88 -8.23
C ARG A 77 -10.66 9.29 -8.14
N MET A 78 -10.59 9.92 -6.98
CA MET A 78 -11.03 11.31 -6.82
C MET A 78 -10.23 12.25 -7.73
N LEU A 79 -8.90 12.10 -7.78
CA LEU A 79 -8.04 12.86 -8.69
C LEU A 79 -8.42 12.65 -10.16
N LEU A 80 -8.73 11.41 -10.57
CA LEU A 80 -9.16 11.11 -11.92
C LEU A 80 -10.49 11.79 -12.25
N TYR A 81 -11.52 11.58 -11.42
CA TYR A 81 -12.87 12.06 -11.73
C TYR A 81 -12.98 13.59 -11.70
N GLN A 82 -12.23 14.27 -10.82
CA GLN A 82 -12.18 15.74 -10.87
C GLN A 82 -11.59 16.24 -12.20
N GLY A 83 -10.60 15.53 -12.75
CA GLY A 83 -10.03 15.83 -14.06
C GLY A 83 -11.01 15.53 -15.21
N ILE A 84 -11.71 14.40 -15.15
CA ILE A 84 -12.73 14.03 -16.14
C ILE A 84 -13.85 15.08 -16.17
N ILE A 85 -14.40 15.45 -15.01
CA ILE A 85 -15.48 16.45 -14.93
C ILE A 85 -15.02 17.79 -15.49
N ALA A 86 -13.82 18.25 -15.17
CA ALA A 86 -13.26 19.46 -15.72
C ALA A 86 -13.12 19.39 -17.25
N TYR A 87 -12.65 18.27 -17.78
CA TYR A 87 -12.50 18.04 -19.22
C TYR A 87 -13.85 18.02 -19.95
N GLU A 88 -14.86 17.35 -19.38
CA GLU A 88 -16.24 17.32 -19.90
C GLU A 88 -16.85 18.72 -19.98
N LEU A 89 -16.71 19.50 -18.91
CA LEU A 89 -17.21 20.88 -18.84
C LEU A 89 -16.55 21.80 -19.88
N TRP A 90 -15.22 21.68 -20.04
CA TRP A 90 -14.49 22.55 -20.98
C TRP A 90 -14.76 22.21 -22.45
N ASN A 91 -15.05 20.94 -22.74
CA ASN A 91 -15.23 20.47 -24.12
C ASN A 91 -16.69 20.21 -24.49
N ASN A 92 -17.63 20.34 -23.54
CA ASN A 92 -19.04 20.03 -23.70
C ASN A 92 -19.28 18.62 -24.26
N ILE A 93 -18.59 17.64 -23.68
CA ILE A 93 -18.69 16.20 -24.01
C ILE A 93 -18.92 15.39 -22.75
N SER A 94 -19.21 14.09 -22.91
CA SER A 94 -19.24 13.13 -21.82
C SER A 94 -18.20 12.05 -22.06
N VAL A 95 -17.47 11.67 -21.01
CA VAL A 95 -16.46 10.60 -21.04
C VAL A 95 -17.12 9.30 -20.58
N ALA A 96 -17.03 8.27 -21.42
CA ALA A 96 -17.55 6.96 -21.09
C ALA A 96 -16.76 6.29 -19.96
N GLU A 97 -17.44 5.48 -19.12
CA GLU A 97 -16.84 4.86 -17.93
C GLU A 97 -15.67 3.91 -18.27
N ASP A 98 -15.75 3.20 -19.40
CA ASP A 98 -14.66 2.35 -19.88
C ASP A 98 -13.38 3.14 -20.19
N VAL A 99 -13.51 4.38 -20.70
CA VAL A 99 -12.37 5.29 -20.91
C VAL A 99 -11.82 5.74 -19.57
N ALA A 100 -12.66 6.06 -18.60
CA ALA A 100 -12.23 6.40 -17.24
C ALA A 100 -11.45 5.25 -16.60
N ASP A 101 -11.89 4.01 -16.74
CA ASP A 101 -11.20 2.84 -16.23
C ASP A 101 -9.86 2.58 -16.93
N ILE A 102 -9.78 2.80 -18.25
CA ILE A 102 -8.51 2.72 -18.98
C ILE A 102 -7.50 3.75 -18.44
N VAL A 103 -7.93 4.98 -18.23
CA VAL A 103 -7.07 6.04 -17.68
C VAL A 103 -6.65 5.70 -16.26
N TYR A 104 -7.59 5.27 -15.41
CA TYR A 104 -7.30 4.83 -14.05
C TYR A 104 -6.22 3.76 -14.00
N ASN A 105 -6.34 2.73 -14.84
CA ASN A 105 -5.35 1.64 -14.91
C ASN A 105 -3.97 2.13 -15.38
N LYS A 106 -3.91 3.13 -16.26
CA LYS A 106 -2.64 3.77 -16.64
C LYS A 106 -2.03 4.56 -15.48
N MET A 107 -2.85 5.31 -14.74
CA MET A 107 -2.42 6.04 -13.54
C MET A 107 -1.89 5.07 -12.49
N LEU A 108 -2.58 3.98 -12.22
CA LEU A 108 -2.13 2.91 -11.30
C LEU A 108 -0.74 2.40 -11.68
N LYS A 109 -0.52 2.09 -12.95
CA LYS A 109 0.79 1.60 -13.44
C LYS A 109 1.90 2.63 -13.30
N SER A 110 1.58 3.93 -13.36
CA SER A 110 2.58 4.99 -13.19
C SER A 110 2.95 5.24 -11.74
N ILE A 111 2.01 5.01 -10.82
CA ILE A 111 2.20 5.24 -9.38
C ILE A 111 2.82 4.00 -8.70
N ARG A 112 2.39 2.80 -9.09
CA ARG A 112 2.89 1.52 -8.55
C ARG A 112 4.22 1.13 -9.20
N LYS A 113 5.29 1.84 -8.91
CA LYS A 113 6.63 1.47 -9.35
C LYS A 113 7.35 0.69 -8.26
N ASN A 114 7.63 -0.58 -8.53
CA ASN A 114 8.54 -1.38 -7.73
C ASN A 114 9.90 -1.44 -8.40
N ILE A 115 10.95 -1.58 -7.61
CA ILE A 115 12.32 -1.78 -8.07
C ILE A 115 12.72 -3.20 -7.71
N ILE A 116 13.11 -4.00 -8.71
CA ILE A 116 13.56 -5.36 -8.49
C ILE A 116 15.07 -5.39 -8.66
N LEU A 117 15.77 -5.87 -7.64
CA LEU A 117 17.21 -6.09 -7.68
C LEU A 117 17.49 -7.53 -8.07
N ILE A 118 18.19 -7.72 -9.19
CA ILE A 118 18.62 -9.04 -9.66
C ILE A 118 20.12 -9.17 -9.51
N GLY A 119 20.60 -10.37 -9.22
CA GLY A 119 22.02 -10.65 -9.08
C GLY A 119 22.28 -11.94 -8.31
N PHE A 120 23.52 -12.40 -8.35
CA PHE A 120 23.97 -13.62 -7.68
C PHE A 120 23.83 -13.51 -6.15
N MET A 121 23.78 -14.66 -5.49
CA MET A 121 23.84 -14.75 -4.03
C MET A 121 25.11 -14.06 -3.52
N GLY A 122 24.97 -13.24 -2.46
CA GLY A 122 26.10 -12.53 -1.84
C GLY A 122 26.63 -11.29 -2.59
N CYS A 123 26.03 -10.89 -3.75
CA CYS A 123 26.48 -9.70 -4.49
C CYS A 123 26.04 -8.36 -3.89
N GLY A 124 25.46 -8.36 -2.68
CA GLY A 124 25.11 -7.14 -1.95
C GLY A 124 23.72 -6.57 -2.29
N LYS A 125 22.80 -7.36 -2.87
CA LYS A 125 21.44 -6.90 -3.20
C LYS A 125 20.73 -6.25 -2.01
N THR A 126 20.74 -6.90 -0.86
CA THR A 126 20.06 -6.40 0.35
C THR A 126 20.68 -5.08 0.83
N THR A 127 22.02 -4.94 0.78
CA THR A 127 22.72 -3.70 1.16
C THR A 127 22.34 -2.55 0.21
N VAL A 128 22.39 -2.78 -1.10
CA VAL A 128 22.00 -1.79 -2.11
C VAL A 128 20.50 -1.51 -2.00
N GLY A 129 19.69 -2.54 -1.82
CA GLY A 129 18.22 -2.42 -1.65
C GLY A 129 17.86 -1.54 -0.47
N THR A 130 18.49 -1.72 0.67
CA THR A 130 18.28 -0.89 1.86
C THR A 130 18.64 0.58 1.58
N ALA A 131 19.76 0.84 0.93
CA ALA A 131 20.17 2.21 0.60
C ALA A 131 19.22 2.87 -0.41
N VAL A 132 18.77 2.14 -1.43
CA VAL A 132 17.83 2.65 -2.44
C VAL A 132 16.46 2.90 -1.82
N ALA A 133 15.93 1.95 -1.04
CA ALA A 133 14.66 2.08 -0.35
C ALA A 133 14.65 3.30 0.57
N SER A 134 15.68 3.47 1.40
CA SER A 134 15.83 4.62 2.28
C SER A 134 15.87 5.96 1.53
N ARG A 135 16.59 6.02 0.38
CA ARG A 135 16.70 7.25 -0.41
C ARG A 135 15.41 7.65 -1.12
N LEU A 136 14.61 6.67 -1.54
CA LEU A 136 13.38 6.87 -2.29
C LEU A 136 12.15 6.94 -1.40
N GLY A 137 12.27 6.67 -0.10
CA GLY A 137 11.13 6.49 0.80
C GLY A 137 10.29 5.26 0.43
N TYR A 138 10.94 4.20 -0.07
CA TYR A 138 10.32 2.94 -0.47
C TYR A 138 10.46 1.89 0.63
N ASN A 139 9.53 0.95 0.65
CA ASN A 139 9.69 -0.25 1.46
C ASN A 139 10.80 -1.15 0.91
N LEU A 140 11.43 -1.94 1.77
CA LEU A 140 12.32 -3.01 1.36
C LEU A 140 11.64 -4.35 1.59
N LEU A 141 11.63 -5.20 0.58
CA LEU A 141 11.17 -6.58 0.67
C LEU A 141 12.31 -7.52 0.26
N ASP A 142 12.81 -8.26 1.21
CA ASP A 142 13.70 -9.39 0.97
C ASP A 142 12.84 -10.64 0.76
N VAL A 143 12.86 -11.19 -0.46
CA VAL A 143 11.98 -12.29 -0.87
C VAL A 143 12.32 -13.57 -0.11
N ASP A 144 13.61 -13.82 0.16
CA ASP A 144 14.06 -14.99 0.89
C ASP A 144 13.48 -14.98 2.32
N SER A 145 13.64 -13.85 3.03
CA SER A 145 13.07 -13.67 4.37
C SER A 145 11.54 -13.74 4.39
N TYR A 146 10.89 -13.25 3.36
CA TYR A 146 9.43 -13.34 3.24
C TYR A 146 8.98 -14.78 3.08
N ILE A 147 9.64 -15.57 2.21
CA ILE A 147 9.33 -17.00 2.00
C ILE A 147 9.54 -17.79 3.28
N GLU A 148 10.66 -17.58 4.01
CA GLU A 148 10.90 -18.26 5.28
C GLU A 148 9.82 -17.99 6.32
N LYS A 149 9.34 -16.73 6.39
CA LYS A 149 8.26 -16.34 7.31
C LYS A 149 6.94 -17.02 6.95
N GLU A 150 6.57 -17.05 5.66
CA GLU A 150 5.34 -17.68 5.18
C GLU A 150 5.40 -19.22 5.32
N ALA A 151 6.57 -19.82 5.04
CA ALA A 151 6.75 -21.26 5.11
C ALA A 151 6.95 -21.78 6.56
N GLY A 152 7.29 -20.89 7.50
CA GLY A 152 7.60 -21.27 8.87
C GLY A 152 8.89 -22.09 9.05
N CYS A 153 9.74 -22.15 8.03
CA CYS A 153 11.02 -22.87 8.04
C CYS A 153 12.06 -22.17 7.16
N SER A 154 13.32 -22.52 7.36
CA SER A 154 14.41 -21.92 6.59
C SER A 154 14.44 -22.42 5.14
N ILE A 155 14.98 -21.59 4.23
CA ILE A 155 15.19 -21.97 2.81
C ILE A 155 16.03 -23.25 2.72
N SER A 156 17.04 -23.40 3.56
CA SER A 156 17.87 -24.63 3.60
C SER A 156 17.03 -25.87 3.91
N GLN A 157 16.02 -25.74 4.77
CA GLN A 157 15.09 -26.80 5.11
C GLN A 157 14.14 -27.11 3.95
N ILE A 158 13.65 -26.07 3.26
CA ILE A 158 12.82 -26.22 2.04
C ILE A 158 13.59 -27.00 0.96
N PHE A 159 14.87 -26.67 0.75
CA PHE A 159 15.73 -27.40 -0.19
C PHE A 159 15.94 -28.86 0.20
N ALA A 160 16.18 -29.11 1.48
CA ALA A 160 16.38 -30.48 1.98
C ALA A 160 15.15 -31.35 1.84
N ASP A 161 13.96 -30.81 2.15
CA ASP A 161 12.70 -31.56 2.21
C ASP A 161 12.01 -31.67 0.85
N LYS A 162 12.07 -30.63 -0.01
CA LYS A 162 11.27 -30.50 -1.23
C LYS A 162 12.08 -30.24 -2.50
N GLY A 163 13.36 -29.98 -2.38
CA GLY A 163 14.26 -29.74 -3.49
C GLY A 163 14.22 -28.32 -4.07
N GLU A 164 15.21 -28.05 -4.94
CA GLU A 164 15.41 -26.73 -5.52
C GLU A 164 14.26 -26.31 -6.45
N GLN A 165 13.71 -27.21 -7.23
CA GLN A 165 12.63 -26.92 -8.17
C GLN A 165 11.39 -26.39 -7.45
N TYR A 166 11.00 -27.02 -6.33
CA TYR A 166 9.89 -26.55 -5.52
C TYR A 166 10.12 -25.15 -4.97
N PHE A 167 11.34 -24.85 -4.52
CA PHE A 167 11.67 -23.50 -4.05
C PHE A 167 11.51 -22.48 -5.17
N ARG A 168 11.96 -22.76 -6.42
CA ARG A 168 11.82 -21.85 -7.54
C ARG A 168 10.37 -21.60 -7.95
N GLU A 169 9.53 -22.60 -7.84
CA GLU A 169 8.08 -22.46 -8.05
C GLU A 169 7.46 -21.58 -6.96
N LEU A 170 7.82 -21.81 -5.70
CA LEU A 170 7.37 -21.02 -4.55
C LEU A 170 7.82 -19.55 -4.65
N GLU A 171 9.07 -19.30 -5.02
CA GLU A 171 9.62 -17.96 -5.27
C GLU A 171 8.82 -17.24 -6.36
N THR A 172 8.56 -17.92 -7.48
CA THR A 172 7.79 -17.38 -8.61
C THR A 172 6.36 -17.03 -8.20
N ASP A 173 5.67 -17.91 -7.48
CA ASP A 173 4.29 -17.69 -7.05
C ASP A 173 4.20 -16.60 -5.97
N THR A 174 5.19 -16.52 -5.10
CA THR A 174 5.31 -15.44 -4.12
C THR A 174 5.45 -14.09 -4.83
N LEU A 175 6.35 -13.99 -5.81
CA LEU A 175 6.53 -12.75 -6.58
C LEU A 175 5.27 -12.35 -7.36
N LYS A 176 4.53 -13.31 -7.94
CA LYS A 176 3.25 -13.03 -8.61
C LYS A 176 2.20 -12.47 -7.64
N LYS A 177 2.05 -13.06 -6.47
CA LYS A 177 1.13 -12.59 -5.42
C LYS A 177 1.50 -11.19 -4.95
N LEU A 178 2.78 -10.97 -4.65
CA LEU A 178 3.30 -9.69 -4.17
C LEU A 178 3.14 -8.57 -5.20
N ASN A 179 3.41 -8.84 -6.48
CA ASN A 179 3.32 -7.83 -7.55
C ASN A 179 1.92 -7.19 -7.68
N ALA A 180 0.87 -7.90 -7.27
CA ALA A 180 -0.49 -7.38 -7.26
C ALA A 180 -0.80 -6.49 -6.05
N SER A 181 -0.07 -6.66 -4.94
CA SER A 181 -0.38 -6.06 -3.63
C SER A 181 0.59 -4.98 -3.18
N ILE A 182 1.84 -4.97 -3.68
CA ILE A 182 2.89 -4.04 -3.25
C ILE A 182 3.11 -2.91 -4.26
N SER A 183 3.53 -1.75 -3.74
CA SER A 183 3.92 -0.57 -4.50
C SER A 183 5.02 0.17 -3.75
N HIS A 184 5.84 0.96 -4.46
CA HIS A 184 6.95 1.71 -3.87
C HIS A 184 7.86 0.81 -3.01
N THR A 185 8.16 -0.37 -3.54
CA THR A 185 8.93 -1.38 -2.83
C THR A 185 10.18 -1.74 -3.64
N VAL A 186 11.31 -1.81 -2.95
CA VAL A 186 12.55 -2.41 -3.46
C VAL A 186 12.50 -3.89 -3.08
N ILE A 187 12.54 -4.77 -4.08
CA ILE A 187 12.48 -6.22 -3.94
C ILE A 187 13.89 -6.75 -4.18
N SER A 188 14.44 -7.47 -3.23
CA SER A 188 15.76 -8.08 -3.31
C SER A 188 15.71 -9.60 -3.15
#